data_c4b3fa4ac1b8e53a985d30c87437d845
#
_entry.id   c4b3fa4ac1b8e53a985d30c87437d845
#
_cell.length_a   1.000
_cell.length_b   1.000
_cell.length_c   1.000
_cell.angle_alpha   90.00
_cell.angle_beta   90.00
_cell.angle_gamma   90.00
#
_symmetry.space_group_name_H-M   'P 1'
#
loop_
_entity.id
_entity.type
_entity.pdbx_description
1 polymer ?
#
loop_
_entity_poly.entity_id
_entity_poly.type
_entity_poly.pdbx_seq_one_letter_code
_entity_poly.pdbx_strand_id
1 'polypeptide(L)'
;MSESTKEGVTWFSWTLFIVLALTWGSSFILMKRGLLTFSPVQVGMLRVTLAGGFLLLTSFKQLSALTRKNALPLAVVGIISVFIPYILFPMAVTKIDSGLVGILNSLVPLFTLLIGVIWFRTTVTWRSVLGIGLGLAGAVWLLIPGVEIEVAFVLFGVLPIVAGVGYAIGVNTVNRYLKEMHPLEVTTCSLAFAMGPALVVLFVTDTVGVMMASPIGWQSLGYIAILGIAGTSMANYAFNHLIRTTGSLFSSSVTYAIPVVALFWGFLDGEVIGWVEIAGMLMILTGVWLVNTRKRALLTTTQALEPEAVSNTRSKT
;
A
#
# COMPACT_ATOMS: atom_id res chain seq x y z
N MET A 1 5.05 29.31 -17.13
CA MET A 1 5.26 27.95 -16.58
C MET A 1 6.14 28.11 -15.35
N SER A 2 5.56 28.04 -14.16
CA SER A 2 6.27 28.28 -12.91
C SER A 2 7.06 27.03 -12.59
N GLU A 3 8.38 27.15 -12.48
CA GLU A 3 9.23 26.16 -11.83
C GLU A 3 8.71 25.96 -10.41
N SER A 4 8.10 24.79 -10.18
CA SER A 4 7.80 24.32 -8.86
C SER A 4 9.15 24.06 -8.17
N THR A 5 9.62 25.04 -7.42
CA THR A 5 10.72 24.87 -6.46
C THR A 5 10.35 23.69 -5.57
N LYS A 6 11.10 22.57 -5.68
CA LYS A 6 11.01 21.46 -4.75
C LYS A 6 11.38 22.02 -3.38
N GLU A 7 10.38 22.29 -2.56
CA GLU A 7 10.63 22.57 -1.15
C GLU A 7 11.40 21.37 -0.60
N GLY A 8 12.53 21.61 0.06
CA GLY A 8 13.31 20.55 0.69
C GLY A 8 12.52 19.87 1.80
N VAL A 9 13.04 18.76 2.34
CA VAL A 9 12.42 18.06 3.47
C VAL A 9 12.27 19.01 4.67
N THR A 10 11.04 19.33 5.01
CA THR A 10 10.67 20.25 6.10
C THR A 10 10.19 19.47 7.33
N TRP A 11 10.02 20.16 8.47
CA TRP A 11 9.37 19.56 9.64
C TRP A 11 7.96 19.04 9.34
N PHE A 12 7.22 19.72 8.48
CA PHE A 12 5.91 19.28 8.03
C PHE A 12 6.00 17.96 7.23
N SER A 13 7.01 17.80 6.39
CA SER A 13 7.27 16.55 5.66
C SER A 13 7.54 15.38 6.60
N TRP A 14 8.32 15.59 7.66
CA TRP A 14 8.55 14.59 8.70
C TRP A 14 7.29 14.25 9.49
N THR A 15 6.46 15.25 9.80
CA THR A 15 5.16 15.02 10.46
C THR A 15 4.27 14.14 9.60
N LEU A 16 4.14 14.45 8.30
CA LEU A 16 3.37 13.62 7.36
C LEU A 16 3.94 12.20 7.24
N PHE A 17 5.25 12.06 7.19
CA PHE A 17 5.92 10.76 7.18
C PHE A 17 5.53 9.91 8.39
N ILE A 18 5.65 10.48 9.60
CA ILE A 18 5.31 9.78 10.85
C ILE A 18 3.83 9.44 10.89
N VAL A 19 2.95 10.39 10.56
CA VAL A 19 1.49 10.16 10.52
C VAL A 19 1.13 9.04 9.55
N LEU A 20 1.73 9.02 8.35
CA LEU A 20 1.49 7.97 7.37
C LEU A 20 2.00 6.61 7.84
N ALA A 21 3.21 6.55 8.43
CA ALA A 21 3.76 5.32 8.97
C ALA A 21 2.89 4.76 10.10
N LEU A 22 2.46 5.60 11.03
CA LEU A 22 1.54 5.23 12.11
C LEU A 22 0.20 4.78 11.57
N THR A 23 -0.40 5.52 10.64
CA THR A 23 -1.72 5.22 10.07
C THR A 23 -1.72 3.89 9.32
N TRP A 24 -0.75 3.67 8.42
CA TRP A 24 -0.68 2.44 7.65
C TRP A 24 -0.18 1.26 8.47
N GLY A 25 0.77 1.46 9.38
CA GLY A 25 1.22 0.41 10.28
C GLY A 25 0.14 -0.04 11.27
N SER A 26 -0.73 0.89 11.71
CA SER A 26 -1.89 0.56 12.55
C SER A 26 -3.03 -0.14 11.78
N SER A 27 -2.99 -0.20 10.45
CA SER A 27 -4.05 -0.81 9.67
C SER A 27 -4.27 -2.29 10.01
N PHE A 28 -3.21 -3.02 10.35
CA PHE A 28 -3.28 -4.46 10.62
C PHE A 28 -3.96 -4.75 11.96
N ILE A 29 -3.65 -4.00 13.01
CA ILE A 29 -4.34 -4.15 14.30
C ILE A 29 -5.80 -3.68 14.21
N LEU A 30 -6.11 -2.63 13.44
CA LEU A 30 -7.48 -2.19 13.23
C LEU A 30 -8.31 -3.25 12.48
N MET A 31 -7.71 -3.96 11.50
CA MET A 31 -8.35 -5.11 10.87
C MET A 31 -8.63 -6.22 11.88
N LYS A 32 -7.66 -6.57 12.73
CA LYS A 32 -7.81 -7.57 13.81
C LYS A 32 -8.95 -7.20 14.75
N ARG A 33 -9.09 -5.93 15.12
CA ARG A 33 -10.20 -5.43 15.95
C ARG A 33 -11.56 -5.48 15.22
N GLY A 34 -11.58 -5.20 13.91
CA GLY A 34 -12.79 -5.36 13.09
C GLY A 34 -13.28 -6.81 13.00
N LEU A 35 -12.34 -7.77 12.95
CA LEU A 35 -12.62 -9.21 12.89
C LEU A 35 -13.26 -9.78 14.16
N LEU A 36 -13.30 -9.04 15.26
CA LEU A 36 -14.03 -9.46 16.47
C LEU A 36 -15.55 -9.52 16.25
N THR A 37 -16.08 -8.83 15.26
CA THR A 37 -17.51 -8.83 14.92
C THR A 37 -17.75 -9.30 13.49
N PHE A 38 -16.96 -8.82 12.54
CA PHE A 38 -17.19 -9.00 11.12
C PHE A 38 -16.32 -10.11 10.53
N SER A 39 -16.84 -10.80 9.52
CA SER A 39 -16.02 -11.72 8.72
C SER A 39 -14.93 -10.96 7.95
N PRO A 40 -13.85 -11.64 7.50
CA PRO A 40 -12.80 -11.01 6.72
C PRO A 40 -13.31 -10.25 5.49
N VAL A 41 -14.30 -10.84 4.81
CA VAL A 41 -14.93 -10.22 3.64
C VAL A 41 -15.68 -8.95 4.04
N GLN A 42 -16.47 -8.99 5.12
CA GLN A 42 -17.19 -7.82 5.63
C GLN A 42 -16.23 -6.70 6.06
N VAL A 43 -15.12 -7.03 6.75
CA VAL A 43 -14.08 -6.05 7.13
C VAL A 43 -13.53 -5.33 5.88
N GLY A 44 -13.18 -6.09 4.84
CA GLY A 44 -12.68 -5.54 3.59
C GLY A 44 -13.70 -4.65 2.88
N MET A 45 -14.94 -5.13 2.78
CA MET A 45 -16.02 -4.41 2.07
C MET A 45 -16.48 -3.17 2.83
N LEU A 46 -16.57 -3.22 4.15
CA LEU A 46 -16.82 -2.03 4.98
C LEU A 46 -15.72 -1.00 4.80
N ARG A 47 -14.45 -1.41 4.78
CA ARG A 47 -13.31 -0.52 4.53
C ARG A 47 -13.43 0.20 3.18
N VAL A 48 -13.74 -0.55 2.10
CA VAL A 48 -13.94 0.01 0.76
C VAL A 48 -15.11 1.00 0.73
N THR A 49 -16.24 0.60 1.32
CA THR A 49 -17.48 1.40 1.31
C THR A 49 -17.33 2.69 2.11
N LEU A 50 -16.72 2.62 3.29
CA LEU A 50 -16.48 3.80 4.14
C LEU A 50 -15.45 4.75 3.50
N ALA A 51 -14.39 4.21 2.90
CA ALA A 51 -13.42 5.01 2.17
C ALA A 51 -14.02 5.68 0.92
N GLY A 52 -14.72 4.90 0.11
CA GLY A 52 -15.38 5.39 -1.11
C GLY A 52 -16.49 6.38 -0.78
N GLY A 53 -17.33 6.08 0.21
CA GLY A 53 -18.39 6.97 0.70
C GLY A 53 -17.85 8.32 1.16
N PHE A 54 -16.77 8.32 1.96
CA PHE A 54 -16.10 9.56 2.39
C PHE A 54 -15.61 10.40 1.20
N LEU A 55 -14.97 9.78 0.20
CA LEU A 55 -14.52 10.50 -0.99
C LEU A 55 -15.66 10.97 -1.87
N LEU A 56 -16.74 10.19 -1.99
CA LEU A 56 -17.92 10.65 -2.72
C LEU A 56 -18.59 11.85 -2.05
N LEU A 57 -18.62 11.91 -0.73
CA LEU A 57 -19.16 13.06 -0.01
C LEU A 57 -18.28 14.31 -0.13
N THR A 58 -16.94 14.14 -0.12
CA THR A 58 -16.00 15.27 -0.08
C THR A 58 -15.45 15.64 -1.45
N SER A 59 -15.45 14.71 -2.40
CA SER A 59 -14.73 14.85 -3.66
C SER A 59 -15.47 14.26 -4.87
N PHE A 60 -16.82 14.23 -4.85
CA PHE A 60 -17.63 13.64 -5.93
C PHE A 60 -17.37 14.26 -7.31
N LYS A 61 -16.97 15.53 -7.35
CA LYS A 61 -16.62 16.24 -8.59
C LYS A 61 -15.50 15.55 -9.37
N GLN A 62 -14.65 14.79 -8.69
CA GLN A 62 -13.54 14.05 -9.32
C GLN A 62 -14.06 12.90 -10.22
N LEU A 63 -15.30 12.44 -10.04
CA LEU A 63 -15.90 11.44 -10.93
C LEU A 63 -16.06 11.95 -12.37
N SER A 64 -16.11 13.26 -12.60
CA SER A 64 -16.16 13.85 -13.95
C SER A 64 -14.90 13.55 -14.78
N ALA A 65 -13.79 13.18 -14.12
CA ALA A 65 -12.57 12.76 -14.80
C ALA A 65 -12.66 11.33 -15.38
N LEU A 66 -13.72 10.56 -15.04
CA LEU A 66 -13.96 9.23 -15.60
C LEU A 66 -14.37 9.33 -17.06
N THR A 67 -13.61 8.67 -17.93
CA THR A 67 -13.85 8.61 -19.38
C THR A 67 -13.77 7.18 -19.87
N ARG A 68 -14.27 6.89 -21.07
CA ARG A 68 -14.14 5.55 -21.67
C ARG A 68 -12.67 5.09 -21.83
N LYS A 69 -11.73 6.03 -21.98
CA LYS A 69 -10.30 5.73 -22.17
C LYS A 69 -9.63 5.29 -20.88
N ASN A 70 -10.01 5.85 -19.73
CA ASN A 70 -9.40 5.55 -18.43
C ASN A 70 -10.23 4.60 -17.56
N ALA A 71 -11.46 4.24 -17.97
CA ALA A 71 -12.36 3.37 -17.19
C ALA A 71 -11.74 2.01 -16.88
N LEU A 72 -11.15 1.33 -17.88
CA LEU A 72 -10.53 0.02 -17.67
C LEU A 72 -9.31 0.08 -16.72
N PRO A 73 -8.32 0.97 -16.92
CA PRO A 73 -7.26 1.16 -15.94
C PRO A 73 -7.75 1.47 -14.53
N LEU A 74 -8.75 2.34 -14.37
CA LEU A 74 -9.34 2.68 -13.07
C LEU A 74 -10.07 1.49 -12.44
N ALA A 75 -10.79 0.68 -13.23
CA ALA A 75 -11.41 -0.55 -12.77
C ALA A 75 -10.36 -1.58 -12.32
N VAL A 76 -9.25 -1.74 -13.05
CA VAL A 76 -8.13 -2.60 -12.65
C VAL A 76 -7.58 -2.14 -11.30
N VAL A 77 -7.34 -0.84 -11.11
CA VAL A 77 -6.88 -0.32 -9.80
C VAL A 77 -7.92 -0.59 -8.73
N GLY A 78 -9.21 -0.30 -8.97
CA GLY A 78 -10.28 -0.50 -8.00
C GLY A 78 -10.48 -1.96 -7.60
N ILE A 79 -10.48 -2.89 -8.56
CA ILE A 79 -10.75 -4.30 -8.29
C ILE A 79 -9.49 -5.06 -7.87
N ILE A 80 -8.41 -4.96 -8.66
CA ILE A 80 -7.20 -5.77 -8.41
C ILE A 80 -6.36 -5.18 -7.28
N SER A 81 -6.32 -3.85 -7.15
CA SER A 81 -5.43 -3.19 -6.19
C SER A 81 -6.14 -2.68 -4.92
N VAL A 82 -7.48 -2.74 -4.88
CA VAL A 82 -8.24 -2.33 -3.69
C VAL A 82 -9.16 -3.46 -3.23
N PHE A 83 -10.16 -3.83 -4.04
CA PHE A 83 -11.20 -4.78 -3.64
C PHE A 83 -10.63 -6.13 -3.19
N ILE A 84 -9.79 -6.77 -4.01
CA ILE A 84 -9.19 -8.08 -3.73
C ILE A 84 -8.23 -8.00 -2.51
N PRO A 85 -7.23 -7.11 -2.46
CA PRO A 85 -6.32 -7.02 -1.31
C PRO A 85 -7.05 -6.74 0.01
N TYR A 86 -8.12 -5.95 0.00
CA TYR A 86 -8.86 -5.63 1.21
C TYR A 86 -9.68 -6.80 1.76
N ILE A 87 -9.86 -7.89 1.00
CA ILE A 87 -10.34 -9.17 1.49
C ILE A 87 -9.18 -10.03 2.00
N LEU A 88 -8.08 -10.10 1.22
CA LEU A 88 -6.97 -11.00 1.49
C LEU A 88 -6.22 -10.67 2.78
N PHE A 89 -6.00 -9.37 3.08
CA PHE A 89 -5.34 -8.97 4.32
C PHE A 89 -6.13 -9.35 5.58
N PRO A 90 -7.43 -9.03 5.73
CA PRO A 90 -8.21 -9.50 6.86
C PRO A 90 -8.27 -11.03 6.95
N MET A 91 -8.35 -11.76 5.82
CA MET A 91 -8.28 -13.21 5.82
C MET A 91 -6.98 -13.71 6.44
N ALA A 92 -5.84 -13.14 6.05
CA ALA A 92 -4.54 -13.50 6.62
C ALA A 92 -4.51 -13.30 8.14
N VAL A 93 -4.97 -12.15 8.63
CA VAL A 93 -4.98 -11.80 10.06
C VAL A 93 -5.85 -12.76 10.92
N THR A 94 -6.73 -13.58 10.30
CA THR A 94 -7.47 -14.60 11.06
C THR A 94 -6.62 -15.77 11.53
N LYS A 95 -5.44 -15.99 10.92
CA LYS A 95 -4.61 -17.18 11.15
C LYS A 95 -3.14 -16.89 11.42
N ILE A 96 -2.67 -15.70 11.06
CA ILE A 96 -1.31 -15.26 11.32
C ILE A 96 -1.31 -13.90 12.01
N ASP A 97 -0.25 -13.62 12.73
CA ASP A 97 -0.10 -12.39 13.52
C ASP A 97 -0.16 -11.13 12.65
N SER A 98 -0.82 -10.10 13.18
CA SER A 98 -1.01 -8.83 12.46
C SER A 98 0.32 -8.13 12.18
N GLY A 99 1.31 -8.27 13.06
CA GLY A 99 2.67 -7.79 12.85
C GLY A 99 3.35 -8.48 11.67
N LEU A 100 3.22 -9.81 11.55
CA LEU A 100 3.76 -10.59 10.43
C LEU A 100 3.12 -10.18 9.09
N VAL A 101 1.80 -9.97 9.06
CA VAL A 101 1.11 -9.46 7.87
C VAL A 101 1.68 -8.10 7.45
N GLY A 102 1.97 -7.23 8.41
CA GLY A 102 2.62 -5.93 8.17
C GLY A 102 4.02 -6.05 7.57
N ILE A 103 4.83 -7.03 8.04
CA ILE A 103 6.16 -7.30 7.47
C ILE A 103 6.02 -7.78 6.02
N LEU A 104 5.14 -8.76 5.75
CA LEU A 104 4.94 -9.31 4.41
C LEU A 104 4.41 -8.25 3.41
N ASN A 105 3.62 -7.29 3.87
CA ASN A 105 3.20 -6.15 3.05
C ASN A 105 4.38 -5.31 2.53
N SER A 106 5.53 -5.32 3.20
CA SER A 106 6.72 -4.59 2.77
C SER A 106 7.38 -5.17 1.50
N LEU A 107 6.92 -6.30 1.00
CA LEU A 107 7.32 -6.85 -0.30
C LEU A 107 6.74 -6.09 -1.51
N VAL A 108 5.74 -5.24 -1.32
CA VAL A 108 5.08 -4.50 -2.41
C VAL A 108 6.05 -3.78 -3.36
N PRO A 109 7.08 -3.05 -2.89
CA PRO A 109 8.05 -2.43 -3.79
C PRO A 109 8.83 -3.43 -4.66
N LEU A 110 9.11 -4.63 -4.13
CA LEU A 110 9.78 -5.70 -4.89
C LEU A 110 8.88 -6.22 -6.01
N PHE A 111 7.61 -6.48 -5.72
CA PHE A 111 6.64 -6.89 -6.75
C PHE A 111 6.38 -5.77 -7.76
N THR A 112 6.38 -4.50 -7.32
CA THR A 112 6.24 -3.36 -8.22
C THR A 112 7.37 -3.32 -9.25
N LEU A 113 8.61 -3.59 -8.83
CA LEU A 113 9.73 -3.70 -9.75
C LEU A 113 9.60 -4.93 -10.67
N LEU A 114 9.29 -6.11 -10.11
CA LEU A 114 9.13 -7.35 -10.89
C LEU A 114 8.10 -7.19 -12.01
N ILE A 115 6.91 -6.67 -11.68
CA ILE A 115 5.85 -6.42 -12.66
C ILE A 115 6.28 -5.37 -13.67
N GLY A 116 6.97 -4.31 -13.22
CA GLY A 116 7.56 -3.29 -14.09
C GLY A 116 8.53 -3.87 -15.11
N VAL A 117 9.32 -4.87 -14.71
CA VAL A 117 10.25 -5.58 -15.62
C VAL A 117 9.50 -6.47 -16.60
N ILE A 118 8.58 -7.30 -16.10
CA ILE A 118 7.89 -8.31 -16.91
C ILE A 118 6.97 -7.65 -17.95
N TRP A 119 6.16 -6.65 -17.52
CA TRP A 119 5.15 -6.04 -18.40
C TRP A 119 5.61 -4.78 -19.11
N PHE A 120 6.50 -3.99 -18.49
CA PHE A 120 6.93 -2.70 -19.03
C PHE A 120 8.40 -2.67 -19.47
N ARG A 121 9.09 -3.83 -19.41
CA ARG A 121 10.49 -4.01 -19.84
C ARG A 121 11.43 -2.99 -19.20
N THR A 122 11.17 -2.60 -17.97
CA THR A 122 12.08 -1.73 -17.22
C THR A 122 13.40 -2.44 -17.00
N THR A 123 14.51 -1.76 -17.27
CA THR A 123 15.84 -2.34 -17.04
C THR A 123 16.07 -2.62 -15.56
N VAL A 124 16.69 -3.72 -15.19
CA VAL A 124 17.10 -4.05 -13.81
C VAL A 124 18.60 -3.99 -13.65
N THR A 125 19.04 -3.65 -12.44
CA THR A 125 20.46 -3.73 -12.08
C THR A 125 20.71 -5.00 -11.28
N TRP A 126 21.98 -5.42 -11.20
CA TRP A 126 22.41 -6.52 -10.34
C TRP A 126 21.95 -6.33 -8.87
N ARG A 127 22.04 -5.11 -8.35
CA ARG A 127 21.56 -4.77 -7.00
C ARG A 127 20.06 -5.02 -6.83
N SER A 128 19.27 -4.71 -7.85
CA SER A 128 17.83 -4.97 -7.82
C SER A 128 17.53 -6.47 -7.80
N VAL A 129 18.30 -7.28 -8.55
CA VAL A 129 18.17 -8.75 -8.55
C VAL A 129 18.48 -9.31 -7.16
N LEU A 130 19.60 -8.87 -6.56
CA LEU A 130 19.97 -9.26 -5.18
C LEU A 130 18.90 -8.83 -4.18
N GLY A 131 18.38 -7.61 -4.30
CA GLY A 131 17.33 -7.10 -3.41
C GLY A 131 16.05 -7.91 -3.48
N ILE A 132 15.61 -8.29 -4.70
CA ILE A 132 14.46 -9.16 -4.90
C ILE A 132 14.71 -10.54 -4.26
N GLY A 133 15.87 -11.14 -4.54
CA GLY A 133 16.24 -12.44 -3.98
C GLY A 133 16.25 -12.44 -2.45
N LEU A 134 16.87 -11.42 -1.83
CA LEU A 134 16.94 -11.28 -0.38
C LEU A 134 15.55 -11.04 0.24
N GLY A 135 14.71 -10.20 -0.37
CA GLY A 135 13.36 -9.95 0.13
C GLY A 135 12.46 -11.18 0.05
N LEU A 136 12.53 -11.94 -1.04
CA LEU A 136 11.79 -13.20 -1.18
C LEU A 136 12.32 -14.27 -0.22
N ALA A 137 13.64 -14.36 -0.02
CA ALA A 137 14.22 -15.26 0.98
C ALA A 137 13.75 -14.92 2.40
N GLY A 138 13.64 -13.62 2.74
CA GLY A 138 13.07 -13.17 4.01
C GLY A 138 11.60 -13.57 4.17
N ALA A 139 10.79 -13.49 3.10
CA ALA A 139 9.40 -13.94 3.15
C ALA A 139 9.29 -15.47 3.36
N VAL A 140 10.12 -16.24 2.66
CA VAL A 140 10.19 -17.71 2.85
C VAL A 140 10.63 -18.04 4.27
N TRP A 141 11.65 -17.33 4.80
CA TRP A 141 12.11 -17.49 6.19
C TRP A 141 10.97 -17.29 7.20
N LEU A 142 10.12 -16.30 7.00
CA LEU A 142 8.99 -16.01 7.89
C LEU A 142 7.85 -17.03 7.78
N LEU A 143 7.66 -17.64 6.62
CA LEU A 143 6.56 -18.58 6.36
C LEU A 143 6.90 -20.03 6.68
N ILE A 144 8.16 -20.34 6.93
CA ILE A 144 8.66 -21.70 7.26
C ILE A 144 9.41 -21.66 8.59
N PRO A 145 8.75 -21.29 9.71
CA PRO A 145 9.41 -21.23 11.00
C PRO A 145 9.50 -22.62 11.64
N GLY A 146 10.62 -23.32 11.48
CA GLY A 146 10.92 -24.51 12.27
C GLY A 146 10.56 -25.86 11.63
N VAL A 147 10.49 -26.91 12.47
CA VAL A 147 10.44 -28.34 12.06
C VAL A 147 9.02 -28.76 11.67
N GLU A 148 8.00 -28.16 12.23
CA GLU A 148 6.60 -28.47 11.93
C GLU A 148 5.98 -27.32 11.11
N ILE A 149 5.73 -27.58 9.83
CA ILE A 149 5.08 -26.62 8.93
C ILE A 149 3.56 -26.82 9.07
N GLU A 150 2.91 -25.90 9.73
CA GLU A 150 1.44 -25.85 9.71
C GLU A 150 0.97 -25.32 8.34
N VAL A 151 0.35 -26.20 7.55
CA VAL A 151 -0.11 -25.88 6.17
C VAL A 151 -1.05 -24.65 6.18
N ALA A 152 -1.91 -24.53 7.19
CA ALA A 152 -2.79 -23.36 7.32
C ALA A 152 -2.00 -22.07 7.47
N PHE A 153 -0.94 -22.06 8.30
CA PHE A 153 -0.08 -20.88 8.49
C PHE A 153 0.55 -20.41 7.17
N VAL A 154 1.12 -21.35 6.40
CA VAL A 154 1.73 -21.03 5.10
C VAL A 154 0.67 -20.51 4.12
N LEU A 155 -0.48 -21.18 4.03
CA LEU A 155 -1.56 -20.81 3.11
C LEU A 155 -2.07 -19.39 3.39
N PHE A 156 -2.31 -19.05 4.65
CA PHE A 156 -2.76 -17.71 5.03
C PHE A 156 -1.64 -16.66 4.92
N GLY A 157 -0.38 -17.05 5.12
CA GLY A 157 0.78 -16.18 4.90
C GLY A 157 1.03 -15.83 3.42
N VAL A 158 0.58 -16.66 2.49
CA VAL A 158 0.63 -16.34 1.05
C VAL A 158 -0.38 -15.23 0.67
N LEU A 159 -1.48 -15.06 1.42
CA LEU A 159 -2.50 -14.06 1.08
C LEU A 159 -1.98 -12.62 1.05
N PRO A 160 -1.18 -12.12 2.03
CA PRO A 160 -0.55 -10.80 1.94
C PRO A 160 0.40 -10.65 0.74
N ILE A 161 1.07 -11.75 0.33
CA ILE A 161 1.95 -11.76 -0.85
C ILE A 161 1.13 -11.55 -2.12
N VAL A 162 0.03 -12.29 -2.29
CA VAL A 162 -0.91 -12.13 -3.42
C VAL A 162 -1.52 -10.72 -3.41
N ALA A 163 -1.92 -10.22 -2.25
CA ALA A 163 -2.40 -8.84 -2.09
C ALA A 163 -1.35 -7.82 -2.53
N GLY A 164 -0.07 -8.04 -2.15
CA GLY A 164 1.05 -7.21 -2.55
C GLY A 164 1.30 -7.20 -4.06
N VAL A 165 1.10 -8.33 -4.74
CA VAL A 165 1.11 -8.40 -6.22
C VAL A 165 -0.03 -7.54 -6.79
N GLY A 166 -1.24 -7.61 -6.21
CA GLY A 166 -2.37 -6.76 -6.59
C GLY A 166 -2.04 -5.26 -6.47
N TYR A 167 -1.44 -4.83 -5.36
CA TYR A 167 -0.95 -3.46 -5.19
C TYR A 167 0.09 -3.07 -6.25
N ALA A 168 1.02 -3.96 -6.54
CA ALA A 168 2.06 -3.72 -7.54
C ALA A 168 1.50 -3.57 -8.96
N ILE A 169 0.46 -4.34 -9.32
CA ILE A 169 -0.29 -4.18 -10.58
C ILE A 169 -0.92 -2.78 -10.62
N GLY A 170 -1.59 -2.36 -9.54
CA GLY A 170 -2.20 -1.04 -9.45
C GLY A 170 -1.20 0.10 -9.62
N VAL A 171 -0.09 0.06 -8.89
CA VAL A 171 0.98 1.07 -8.99
C VAL A 171 1.52 1.18 -10.42
N ASN A 172 1.78 0.05 -11.08
CA ASN A 172 2.25 0.05 -12.47
C ASN A 172 1.17 0.55 -13.45
N THR A 173 -0.11 0.19 -13.22
CA THR A 173 -1.25 0.67 -14.02
C THR A 173 -1.40 2.18 -13.92
N VAL A 174 -1.34 2.74 -12.71
CA VAL A 174 -1.38 4.20 -12.49
C VAL A 174 -0.24 4.89 -13.21
N ASN A 175 0.99 4.39 -13.02
CA ASN A 175 2.19 4.98 -13.63
C ASN A 175 2.17 4.94 -15.16
N ARG A 176 1.53 3.95 -15.77
CA ARG A 176 1.50 3.78 -17.23
C ARG A 176 0.34 4.47 -17.90
N TYR A 177 -0.85 4.35 -17.33
CA TYR A 177 -2.10 4.72 -18.01
C TYR A 177 -2.83 5.90 -17.37
N LEU A 178 -2.54 6.25 -16.11
CA LEU A 178 -3.26 7.26 -15.34
C LEU A 178 -2.35 8.39 -14.82
N LYS A 179 -1.12 8.50 -15.32
CA LYS A 179 -0.11 9.47 -14.85
C LYS A 179 -0.56 10.94 -15.01
N GLU A 180 -1.38 11.22 -16.02
CA GLU A 180 -1.88 12.58 -16.31
C GLU A 180 -3.05 12.96 -15.39
N MET A 181 -3.72 11.99 -14.75
CA MET A 181 -4.82 12.25 -13.85
C MET A 181 -4.33 12.76 -12.50
N HIS A 182 -5.14 13.61 -11.88
CA HIS A 182 -4.85 14.02 -10.51
C HIS A 182 -4.99 12.83 -9.55
N PRO A 183 -4.10 12.65 -8.55
CA PRO A 183 -4.17 11.51 -7.62
C PRO A 183 -5.53 11.33 -6.93
N LEU A 184 -6.21 12.44 -6.60
CA LEU A 184 -7.54 12.38 -6.01
C LEU A 184 -8.59 11.83 -6.99
N GLU A 185 -8.48 12.16 -8.29
CA GLU A 185 -9.34 11.61 -9.34
C GLU A 185 -9.14 10.09 -9.47
N VAL A 186 -7.88 9.64 -9.52
CA VAL A 186 -7.55 8.21 -9.57
C VAL A 186 -8.14 7.49 -8.37
N THR A 187 -7.93 8.01 -7.15
CA THR A 187 -8.41 7.37 -5.93
C THR A 187 -9.94 7.33 -5.87
N THR A 188 -10.61 8.46 -6.16
CA THR A 188 -12.08 8.55 -6.11
C THR A 188 -12.73 7.63 -7.15
N CYS A 189 -12.26 7.67 -8.40
CA CYS A 189 -12.82 6.85 -9.47
C CYS A 189 -12.55 5.35 -9.24
N SER A 190 -11.33 4.97 -8.79
CA SER A 190 -11.02 3.57 -8.52
C SER A 190 -11.82 3.01 -7.35
N LEU A 191 -11.98 3.78 -6.27
CA LEU A 191 -12.83 3.37 -5.14
C LEU A 191 -14.31 3.29 -5.54
N ALA A 192 -14.81 4.13 -6.45
CA ALA A 192 -16.17 4.01 -6.97
C ALA A 192 -16.40 2.68 -7.69
N PHE A 193 -15.41 2.19 -8.48
CA PHE A 193 -15.49 0.86 -9.10
C PHE A 193 -15.49 -0.27 -8.06
N ALA A 194 -14.73 -0.15 -6.97
CA ALA A 194 -14.69 -1.14 -5.91
C ALA A 194 -15.93 -1.12 -5.01
N MET A 195 -16.53 0.06 -4.81
CA MET A 195 -17.63 0.25 -3.87
C MET A 195 -18.93 -0.42 -4.34
N GLY A 196 -19.22 -0.43 -5.65
CA GLY A 196 -20.42 -1.10 -6.17
C GLY A 196 -20.51 -2.56 -5.76
N PRO A 197 -19.54 -3.41 -6.13
CA PRO A 197 -19.53 -4.81 -5.67
C PRO A 197 -19.39 -4.95 -4.16
N ALA A 198 -18.70 -4.03 -3.46
CA ALA A 198 -18.58 -4.07 -2.01
C ALA A 198 -19.95 -3.90 -1.33
N LEU A 199 -20.78 -2.98 -1.78
CA LEU A 199 -22.14 -2.77 -1.28
C LEU A 199 -23.02 -4.01 -1.48
N VAL A 200 -22.93 -4.67 -2.66
CA VAL A 200 -23.67 -5.91 -2.92
C VAL A 200 -23.25 -6.99 -1.93
N VAL A 201 -21.94 -7.16 -1.70
CA VAL A 201 -21.45 -8.16 -0.72
C VAL A 201 -21.91 -7.84 0.70
N LEU A 202 -21.87 -6.59 1.14
CA LEU A 202 -22.34 -6.18 2.48
C LEU A 202 -23.82 -6.45 2.67
N PHE A 203 -24.63 -6.25 1.62
CA PHE A 203 -26.05 -6.52 1.63
C PHE A 203 -26.33 -8.04 1.71
N VAL A 204 -25.69 -8.83 0.84
CA VAL A 204 -25.89 -10.30 0.77
C VAL A 204 -25.41 -11.01 2.05
N THR A 205 -24.39 -10.45 2.71
CA THR A 205 -23.82 -11.04 3.96
C THR A 205 -24.51 -10.54 5.22
N ASP A 206 -25.64 -9.84 5.11
CA ASP A 206 -26.38 -9.25 6.23
C ASP A 206 -25.48 -8.55 7.27
N THR A 207 -24.58 -7.72 6.76
CA THR A 207 -23.55 -7.05 7.60
C THR A 207 -24.18 -6.18 8.69
N VAL A 208 -25.35 -5.57 8.42
CA VAL A 208 -26.07 -4.75 9.38
C VAL A 208 -26.64 -5.62 10.50
N GLY A 209 -27.25 -6.77 10.17
CA GLY A 209 -27.73 -7.73 11.15
C GLY A 209 -26.61 -8.26 12.05
N VAL A 210 -25.46 -8.64 11.45
CA VAL A 210 -24.25 -9.06 12.18
C VAL A 210 -23.77 -7.96 13.14
N MET A 211 -23.72 -6.70 12.69
CA MET A 211 -23.33 -5.58 13.53
C MET A 211 -24.25 -5.38 14.72
N MET A 212 -25.56 -5.38 14.46
CA MET A 212 -26.58 -5.16 15.50
C MET A 212 -26.67 -6.29 16.51
N ALA A 213 -26.38 -7.52 16.09
CA ALA A 213 -26.37 -8.70 16.97
C ALA A 213 -25.14 -8.75 17.90
N SER A 214 -24.06 -8.05 17.58
CA SER A 214 -22.82 -8.03 18.37
C SER A 214 -22.82 -6.90 19.41
N PRO A 215 -22.50 -7.18 20.68
CA PRO A 215 -22.42 -6.15 21.73
C PRO A 215 -21.32 -5.10 21.45
N ILE A 216 -20.33 -5.46 20.64
CA ILE A 216 -19.23 -4.58 20.25
C ILE A 216 -19.29 -4.19 18.77
N GLY A 217 -20.41 -4.42 18.07
CA GLY A 217 -20.55 -4.19 16.64
C GLY A 217 -20.25 -2.74 16.23
N TRP A 218 -20.75 -1.77 16.97
CA TRP A 218 -20.46 -0.35 16.73
C TRP A 218 -18.99 0.01 16.97
N GLN A 219 -18.35 -0.60 17.97
CA GLN A 219 -16.93 -0.40 18.25
C GLN A 219 -16.08 -0.97 17.11
N SER A 220 -16.39 -2.19 16.66
CA SER A 220 -15.72 -2.84 15.53
C SER A 220 -15.91 -2.03 14.23
N LEU A 221 -17.11 -1.50 13.98
CA LEU A 221 -17.36 -0.58 12.86
C LEU A 221 -16.50 0.68 12.97
N GLY A 222 -16.34 1.24 14.17
CA GLY A 222 -15.48 2.40 14.45
C GLY A 222 -14.03 2.15 14.07
N TYR A 223 -13.47 0.98 14.38
CA TYR A 223 -12.12 0.59 13.95
C TYR A 223 -12.00 0.52 12.43
N ILE A 224 -13.01 -0.05 11.75
CA ILE A 224 -13.01 -0.13 10.29
C ILE A 224 -13.24 1.25 9.66
N ALA A 225 -14.00 2.13 10.29
CA ALA A 225 -14.17 3.51 9.82
C ALA A 225 -12.87 4.30 9.87
N ILE A 226 -12.10 4.19 10.95
CA ILE A 226 -10.75 4.78 11.05
C ILE A 226 -9.87 4.19 9.93
N LEU A 227 -9.90 2.87 9.74
CA LEU A 227 -9.13 2.18 8.71
C LEU A 227 -9.51 2.64 7.29
N GLY A 228 -10.79 2.81 7.00
CA GLY A 228 -11.30 3.25 5.69
C GLY A 228 -11.04 4.74 5.44
N ILE A 229 -11.44 5.59 6.36
CA ILE A 229 -11.37 7.05 6.18
C ILE A 229 -9.93 7.55 6.36
N ALA A 230 -9.35 7.35 7.53
CA ALA A 230 -8.00 7.81 7.82
C ALA A 230 -6.94 6.95 7.08
N GLY A 231 -7.02 5.62 7.20
CA GLY A 231 -6.03 4.68 6.64
C GLY A 231 -6.08 4.53 5.12
N THR A 232 -7.14 4.94 4.46
CA THR A 232 -7.25 4.82 3.00
C THR A 232 -7.42 6.18 2.33
N SER A 233 -8.51 6.90 2.59
CA SER A 233 -8.82 8.14 1.87
C SER A 233 -7.86 9.27 2.22
N MET A 234 -7.74 9.60 3.50
CA MET A 234 -6.88 10.70 3.97
C MET A 234 -5.40 10.39 3.82
N ALA A 235 -4.99 9.15 4.13
CA ALA A 235 -3.59 8.73 4.00
C ALA A 235 -3.10 8.78 2.55
N ASN A 236 -3.90 8.35 1.57
CA ASN A 236 -3.53 8.46 0.17
C ASN A 236 -3.39 9.92 -0.28
N TYR A 237 -4.26 10.81 0.17
CA TYR A 237 -4.14 12.23 -0.11
C TYR A 237 -2.84 12.82 0.49
N ALA A 238 -2.57 12.55 1.77
CA ALA A 238 -1.37 13.00 2.47
C ALA A 238 -0.08 12.45 1.83
N PHE A 239 -0.09 11.18 1.42
CA PHE A 239 1.04 10.55 0.72
C PHE A 239 1.32 11.19 -0.64
N ASN A 240 0.28 11.47 -1.42
CA ASN A 240 0.41 12.17 -2.70
C ASN A 240 0.94 13.60 -2.52
N HIS A 241 0.51 14.30 -1.47
CA HIS A 241 1.08 15.60 -1.09
C HIS A 241 2.57 15.48 -0.73
N LEU A 242 2.93 14.48 0.06
CA LEU A 242 4.32 14.20 0.43
C LEU A 242 5.20 13.92 -0.81
N ILE A 243 4.70 13.12 -1.77
CA ILE A 243 5.41 12.87 -3.04
C ILE A 243 5.68 14.18 -3.80
N ARG A 244 4.72 15.07 -3.85
CA ARG A 244 4.85 16.35 -4.60
C ARG A 244 5.85 17.30 -3.96
N THR A 245 5.90 17.37 -2.64
CA THR A 245 6.74 18.32 -1.89
C THR A 245 8.17 17.81 -1.70
N THR A 246 8.36 16.51 -1.43
CA THR A 246 9.67 15.94 -1.09
C THR A 246 10.23 14.98 -2.15
N GLY A 247 9.40 14.63 -3.13
CA GLY A 247 9.75 13.66 -4.16
C GLY A 247 9.52 12.21 -3.74
N SER A 248 9.58 11.32 -4.73
CA SER A 248 9.24 9.90 -4.58
C SER A 248 10.18 9.13 -3.65
N LEU A 249 11.44 9.56 -3.53
CA LEU A 249 12.44 8.86 -2.72
C LEU A 249 12.14 8.96 -1.22
N PHE A 250 11.91 10.18 -0.71
CA PHE A 250 11.58 10.41 0.69
C PHE A 250 10.23 9.77 1.01
N SER A 251 9.22 9.98 0.17
CA SER A 251 7.87 9.45 0.38
C SER A 251 7.83 7.93 0.40
N SER A 252 8.56 7.24 -0.51
CA SER A 252 8.59 5.78 -0.52
C SER A 252 9.26 5.19 0.72
N SER A 253 10.09 5.95 1.45
CA SER A 253 10.71 5.45 2.67
C SER A 253 9.71 5.26 3.83
N VAL A 254 8.48 5.80 3.73
CA VAL A 254 7.38 5.50 4.68
C VAL A 254 7.14 3.99 4.77
N THR A 255 7.28 3.26 3.65
CA THR A 255 7.06 1.81 3.62
C THR A 255 8.03 1.02 4.51
N TYR A 256 9.21 1.56 4.82
CA TYR A 256 10.14 0.93 5.76
C TYR A 256 9.71 1.08 7.23
N ALA A 257 8.95 2.11 7.55
CA ALA A 257 8.47 2.34 8.91
C ALA A 257 7.19 1.54 9.23
N ILE A 258 6.41 1.15 8.21
CA ILE A 258 5.15 0.39 8.39
C ILE A 258 5.34 -0.90 9.19
N PRO A 259 6.31 -1.80 8.88
CA PRO A 259 6.50 -3.03 9.64
C PRO A 259 6.87 -2.80 11.10
N VAL A 260 7.65 -1.76 11.36
CA VAL A 260 8.06 -1.39 12.73
C VAL A 260 6.83 -1.04 13.57
N VAL A 261 5.92 -0.23 12.99
CA VAL A 261 4.67 0.14 13.66
C VAL A 261 3.73 -1.06 13.79
N ALA A 262 3.66 -1.92 12.76
CA ALA A 262 2.83 -3.13 12.79
C ALA A 262 3.29 -4.10 13.88
N LEU A 263 4.60 -4.34 14.00
CA LEU A 263 5.17 -5.16 15.08
C LEU A 263 4.95 -4.54 16.46
N PHE A 264 5.10 -3.22 16.58
CA PHE A 264 4.83 -2.52 17.84
C PHE A 264 3.38 -2.76 18.31
N TRP A 265 2.40 -2.63 17.41
CA TRP A 265 1.00 -2.95 17.72
C TRP A 265 0.78 -4.42 18.01
N GLY A 266 1.41 -5.33 17.27
CA GLY A 266 1.37 -6.76 17.53
C GLY A 266 1.89 -7.10 18.93
N PHE A 267 3.03 -6.53 19.31
CA PHE A 267 3.59 -6.69 20.66
C PHE A 267 2.63 -6.18 21.76
N LEU A 268 2.02 -5.01 21.58
CA LEU A 268 1.02 -4.48 22.52
C LEU A 268 -0.25 -5.34 22.59
N ASP A 269 -0.57 -6.05 21.53
CA ASP A 269 -1.71 -6.97 21.45
C ASP A 269 -1.39 -8.40 21.96
N GLY A 270 -0.17 -8.63 22.46
CA GLY A 270 0.29 -9.89 23.01
C GLY A 270 0.82 -10.89 21.98
N GLU A 271 1.11 -10.45 20.74
CA GLU A 271 1.76 -11.29 19.74
C GLU A 271 3.23 -11.54 20.14
N VAL A 272 3.70 -12.77 19.95
CA VAL A 272 5.08 -13.16 20.28
C VAL A 272 6.00 -12.74 19.15
N ILE A 273 6.87 -11.77 19.43
CA ILE A 273 7.88 -11.31 18.48
C ILE A 273 9.22 -11.92 18.86
N GLY A 274 9.68 -12.88 18.07
CA GLY A 274 10.95 -13.56 18.22
C GLY A 274 12.02 -13.08 17.25
N TRP A 275 13.14 -13.77 17.26
CA TRP A 275 14.24 -13.50 16.32
C TRP A 275 13.88 -13.81 14.87
N VAL A 276 12.94 -14.73 14.64
CA VAL A 276 12.48 -15.10 13.31
C VAL A 276 11.84 -13.91 12.62
N GLU A 277 10.90 -13.21 13.32
CA GLU A 277 10.18 -12.04 12.79
C GLU A 277 11.16 -10.88 12.56
N ILE A 278 12.07 -10.63 13.49
CA ILE A 278 13.08 -9.56 13.38
C ILE A 278 14.03 -9.83 12.20
N ALA A 279 14.57 -11.04 12.10
CA ALA A 279 15.51 -11.41 11.04
C ALA A 279 14.83 -11.34 9.66
N GLY A 280 13.63 -11.90 9.51
CA GLY A 280 12.85 -11.84 8.28
C GLY A 280 12.50 -10.40 7.87
N MET A 281 12.08 -9.56 8.82
CA MET A 281 11.85 -8.15 8.59
C MET A 281 13.11 -7.44 8.08
N LEU A 282 14.25 -7.64 8.72
CA LEU A 282 15.52 -7.03 8.30
C LEU A 282 15.94 -7.50 6.89
N MET A 283 15.76 -8.78 6.56
CA MET A 283 16.02 -9.30 5.22
C MET A 283 15.14 -8.61 4.16
N ILE A 284 13.82 -8.52 4.41
CA ILE A 284 12.86 -7.87 3.50
C ILE A 284 13.21 -6.38 3.34
N LEU A 285 13.40 -5.66 4.44
CA LEU A 285 13.71 -4.23 4.40
C LEU A 285 15.04 -3.94 3.69
N THR A 286 16.05 -4.77 3.91
CA THR A 286 17.34 -4.68 3.19
C THR A 286 17.15 -4.95 1.70
N GLY A 287 16.35 -5.95 1.34
CA GLY A 287 16.00 -6.25 -0.05
C GLY A 287 15.30 -5.06 -0.74
N VAL A 288 14.29 -4.48 -0.09
CA VAL A 288 13.57 -3.29 -0.57
C VAL A 288 14.51 -2.09 -0.69
N TRP A 289 15.41 -1.89 0.27
CA TRP A 289 16.41 -0.81 0.22
C TRP A 289 17.36 -0.97 -0.98
N LEU A 290 17.88 -2.16 -1.25
CA LEU A 290 18.74 -2.46 -2.40
C LEU A 290 18.02 -2.14 -3.73
N VAL A 291 16.73 -2.46 -3.83
CA VAL A 291 15.92 -2.15 -5.01
C VAL A 291 15.73 -0.64 -5.19
N ASN A 292 15.48 0.10 -4.11
CA ASN A 292 15.17 1.53 -4.17
C ASN A 292 16.40 2.44 -4.37
N THR A 293 17.59 2.01 -3.97
CA THR A 293 18.83 2.80 -4.15
C THR A 293 19.14 3.11 -5.61
N ARG A 294 18.63 2.33 -6.56
CA ARG A 294 18.76 2.59 -8.00
C ARG A 294 18.10 3.88 -8.46
N LYS A 295 16.89 4.18 -7.99
CA LYS A 295 16.19 5.42 -8.42
C LYS A 295 17.01 6.67 -8.08
N ARG A 296 17.77 6.60 -6.99
CA ARG A 296 18.64 7.70 -6.56
C ARG A 296 19.79 7.97 -7.54
N ALA A 297 20.49 6.92 -7.98
CA ALA A 297 21.63 7.07 -8.89
C ALA A 297 21.21 7.60 -10.28
N LEU A 298 20.13 7.10 -10.86
CA LEU A 298 19.64 7.54 -12.17
C LEU A 298 19.13 8.99 -12.16
N LEU A 299 18.40 9.40 -11.11
CA LEU A 299 17.91 10.77 -10.99
C LEU A 299 19.05 11.77 -10.81
N THR A 300 20.09 11.41 -10.06
CA THR A 300 21.27 12.25 -9.86
C THR A 300 22.07 12.39 -11.17
N THR A 301 22.20 11.32 -11.97
CA THR A 301 22.91 11.34 -13.25
C THR A 301 22.15 12.15 -14.29
N THR A 302 20.82 12.04 -14.37
CA THR A 302 20.02 12.83 -15.33
C THR A 302 20.04 14.32 -14.97
N GLN A 303 20.00 14.68 -13.69
CA GLN A 303 20.11 16.07 -13.24
C GLN A 303 21.52 16.67 -13.43
N ALA A 304 22.56 15.85 -13.40
CA ALA A 304 23.93 16.29 -13.67
C ALA A 304 24.21 16.55 -15.18
N LEU A 305 23.46 15.87 -16.07
CA LEU A 305 23.62 15.99 -17.52
C LEU A 305 22.84 17.17 -18.16
N GLU A 306 21.75 17.63 -17.49
CA GLU A 306 20.96 18.76 -18.00
C GLU A 306 21.68 20.13 -18.00
N PRO A 307 22.56 20.50 -17.03
CA PRO A 307 23.24 21.78 -17.06
C PRO A 307 24.25 21.95 -18.21
N GLU A 308 24.89 20.87 -18.67
CA GLU A 308 25.90 20.95 -19.74
C GLU A 308 25.28 21.09 -21.13
N ALA A 309 24.08 20.53 -21.36
CA ALA A 309 23.42 20.64 -22.67
C ALA A 309 22.92 22.07 -22.97
N VAL A 310 22.52 22.83 -21.95
CA VAL A 310 22.01 24.21 -22.07
C VAL A 310 23.17 25.22 -22.22
N SER A 311 24.33 24.95 -21.62
CA SER A 311 25.51 25.81 -21.70
C SER A 311 26.16 25.77 -23.08
N ASN A 312 26.17 24.61 -23.74
CA ASN A 312 26.81 24.41 -25.04
C ASN A 312 26.02 25.00 -26.24
N THR A 313 24.71 25.26 -26.07
CA THR A 313 23.90 25.92 -27.12
C THR A 313 23.99 27.44 -27.08
N ARG A 314 24.41 28.05 -25.95
CA ARG A 314 24.58 29.52 -25.85
C ARG A 314 25.97 30.04 -26.31
N SER A 315 26.92 29.15 -26.51
CA SER A 315 28.28 29.58 -26.98
C SER A 315 28.45 29.51 -28.49
N LYS A 316 27.43 29.17 -29.28
CA LYS A 316 27.46 29.04 -30.74
C LYS A 316 26.54 30.01 -31.49
N THR A 317 26.00 31.02 -30.81
CA THR A 317 25.34 32.20 -31.41
C THR A 317 26.09 33.45 -30.99
#